data_e0fbb041f0918c6887521246053f6e1a
#
_entry.id   e0fbb041f0918c6887521246053f6e1a
#
_cell.length_a   1.000
_cell.length_b   1.000
_cell.length_c   1.000
_cell.angle_alpha   90.00
_cell.angle_beta   90.00
_cell.angle_gamma   90.00
#
_symmetry.space_group_name_H-M   'P 1'
#
loop_
_entity.id
_entity.type
_entity.pdbx_description
1 polymer ?
#
loop_
_entity_poly.entity_id
_entity_poly.type
_entity_poly.pdbx_seq_one_letter_code
_entity_poly.pdbx_strand_id
1 'polypeptide(L)' 'MICMKADIPQEICDIDDELKAIYHSKDTVCIWVFKTRDERNKFMDETVGMKKSERETHFAENYG' A
#
# COMPACT_ATOMS: atom_id res chain seq x y z
N MET A 1 4.56 -3.11 4.33
CA MET A 1 4.24 -3.23 2.89
C MET A 1 4.47 -4.65 2.42
N ILE A 2 3.61 -5.15 1.57
CA ILE A 2 3.73 -6.49 0.99
C ILE A 2 3.68 -6.36 -0.53
N CYS A 3 4.69 -6.87 -1.22
CA CYS A 3 4.72 -6.92 -2.68
C CYS A 3 4.72 -8.37 -3.13
N MET A 4 3.92 -8.70 -4.11
CA MET A 4 3.78 -10.06 -4.58
C MET A 4 3.56 -10.14 -6.09
N LYS A 5 3.97 -11.25 -6.70
CA LYS A 5 3.84 -11.48 -8.13
C LYS A 5 2.66 -12.38 -8.48
N ALA A 6 2.08 -13.01 -7.48
CA ALA A 6 1.03 -14.01 -7.68
C ALA A 6 -0.20 -13.64 -6.84
N ASP A 7 -0.95 -14.62 -6.43
CA ASP A 7 -2.18 -14.41 -5.69
C ASP A 7 -1.96 -13.67 -4.38
N ILE A 8 -2.89 -12.78 -4.06
CA ILE A 8 -2.88 -12.04 -2.81
C ILE A 8 -3.26 -12.99 -1.68
N PRO A 9 -2.49 -13.05 -0.57
CA PRO A 9 -2.85 -13.89 0.57
C PRO A 9 -4.23 -13.56 1.10
N GLN A 10 -4.95 -14.58 1.54
CA GLN A 10 -6.32 -14.41 2.05
C GLN A 10 -6.38 -13.41 3.22
N GLU A 11 -5.36 -13.42 4.06
CA GLU A 11 -5.25 -12.51 5.20
C GLU A 11 -5.31 -11.05 4.77
N ILE A 12 -4.69 -10.75 3.63
CA ILE A 12 -4.70 -9.39 3.08
C ILE A 12 -6.04 -9.10 2.42
N CYS A 13 -6.64 -10.09 1.77
CA CYS A 13 -7.96 -9.92 1.16
C CYS A 13 -9.04 -9.66 2.21
N ASP A 14 -8.88 -10.22 3.41
CA ASP A 14 -9.84 -10.06 4.50
C ASP A 14 -9.79 -8.68 5.16
N ILE A 15 -8.72 -7.93 4.92
CA ILE A 15 -8.59 -6.57 5.45
C ILE A 15 -9.52 -5.65 4.65
N ASP A 16 -10.18 -4.74 5.35
CA ASP A 16 -11.08 -3.77 4.74
C ASP A 16 -10.34 -2.95 3.67
N ASP A 17 -10.94 -2.83 2.50
CA ASP A 17 -10.36 -2.07 1.39
C ASP A 17 -10.08 -0.61 1.76
N GLU A 18 -10.84 -0.06 2.69
CA GLU A 18 -10.63 1.32 3.15
C GLU A 18 -9.31 1.49 3.90
N LEU A 19 -8.73 0.40 4.39
CA LEU A 19 -7.47 0.43 5.13
C LEU A 19 -6.26 0.04 4.29
N LYS A 20 -6.47 -0.26 3.02
CA LYS A 20 -5.41 -0.71 2.12
C LYS A 20 -5.13 0.32 1.04
N ALA A 21 -3.85 0.51 0.73
CA ALA A 21 -3.41 1.23 -0.45
C ALA A 21 -2.74 0.22 -1.38
N ILE A 22 -3.22 0.14 -2.61
CA ILE A 22 -2.76 -0.86 -3.58
C ILE A 22 -2.07 -0.17 -4.75
N TYR A 23 -0.87 -0.62 -5.06
CA TYR A 23 -0.11 -0.12 -6.19
C TYR A 23 0.21 -1.27 -7.13
N HIS A 24 -0.26 -1.16 -8.37
CA HIS A 24 -0.01 -2.15 -9.41
C HIS A 24 1.19 -1.73 -10.24
N SER A 25 2.18 -2.60 -10.36
CA SER A 25 3.26 -2.43 -11.29
C SER A 25 3.15 -3.49 -12.37
N LYS A 26 4.06 -3.48 -13.33
CA LYS A 26 4.00 -4.40 -14.46
C LYS A 26 3.96 -5.88 -14.04
N ASP A 27 4.76 -6.22 -13.04
CA ASP A 27 4.93 -7.62 -12.64
C ASP A 27 4.52 -7.89 -11.19
N THR A 28 4.17 -6.87 -10.42
CA THR A 28 3.89 -7.04 -9.00
C THR A 28 2.73 -6.16 -8.54
N VAL A 29 2.12 -6.58 -7.44
CA VAL A 29 1.13 -5.77 -6.73
C VAL A 29 1.70 -5.51 -5.34
N CYS A 30 1.77 -4.26 -4.94
CA CYS A 30 2.24 -3.87 -3.60
C CYS A 30 1.08 -3.31 -2.80
N ILE A 31 0.95 -3.78 -1.57
CA ILE A 31 -0.15 -3.39 -0.69
C ILE A 31 0.41 -2.85 0.62
N TRP A 32 -0.05 -1.67 1.00
CA TRP A 32 0.24 -1.06 2.29
C TRP A 32 -1.03 -1.08 3.13
N VAL A 33 -0.91 -1.50 4.39
CA VAL A 33 -2.04 -1.61 5.31
C VAL A 33 -1.89 -0.54 6.39
N PHE A 34 -2.98 0.16 6.69
CA PHE A 34 -3.00 1.25 7.65
C PHE A 34 -3.97 0.95 8.80
N LYS A 35 -3.81 1.64 9.90
CA LYS A 35 -4.66 1.46 11.07
C LYS A 35 -6.01 2.15 10.91
N THR A 36 -6.05 3.24 10.14
CA THR A 36 -7.26 4.02 9.93
C THR A 36 -7.38 4.41 8.47
N ARG A 37 -8.63 4.72 8.07
CA ARG A 37 -8.91 5.21 6.73
C ARG A 37 -8.24 6.56 6.48
N ASP A 38 -8.18 7.41 7.48
CA ASP A 38 -7.57 8.73 7.35
C ASP A 38 -6.08 8.62 7.02
N GLU A 39 -5.37 7.71 7.68
CA GLU A 39 -3.96 7.46 7.38
C GLU A 39 -3.79 6.96 5.96
N ARG A 40 -4.63 6.03 5.53
CA ARG A 40 -4.60 5.50 4.16
C ARG A 40 -4.82 6.60 3.15
N ASN A 41 -5.84 7.44 3.36
CA ASN A 41 -6.15 8.54 2.44
C ASN A 41 -5.01 9.56 2.39
N LYS A 42 -4.43 9.86 3.52
CA LYS A 42 -3.29 10.77 3.60
C LYS A 42 -2.11 10.23 2.82
N PHE A 43 -1.80 8.94 2.99
CA PHE A 43 -0.73 8.29 2.25
C PHE A 43 -0.97 8.37 0.73
N MET A 44 -2.18 8.06 0.29
CA MET A 44 -2.51 8.12 -1.12
C MET A 44 -2.32 9.53 -1.69
N ASP A 45 -2.75 10.55 -0.96
CA ASP A 45 -2.59 11.95 -1.39
C ASP A 45 -1.12 12.36 -1.44
N GLU A 46 -0.34 11.95 -0.44
CA GLU A 46 1.07 12.34 -0.34
C GLU A 46 1.94 11.62 -1.37
N THR A 47 1.49 10.48 -1.88
CA THR A 47 2.28 9.67 -2.81
C THR A 47 1.81 9.76 -4.26
N VAL A 48 0.91 10.68 -4.57
CA VAL A 48 0.46 10.88 -5.95
C VAL A 48 1.67 11.20 -6.83
N GLY A 49 1.82 10.45 -7.92
CA GLY A 49 2.92 10.63 -8.85
C GLY A 49 4.24 10.00 -8.44
N MET A 50 4.32 9.43 -7.25
CA MET A 50 5.53 8.76 -6.80
C MET A 50 5.68 7.38 -7.44
N LYS A 51 6.94 6.95 -7.61
CA LYS A 51 7.26 5.60 -8.03
C LYS A 51 7.13 4.65 -6.84
N LYS A 52 7.10 3.34 -7.14
CA LYS A 52 7.00 2.30 -6.11
C LYS A 52 8.04 2.45 -5.00
N SER A 53 9.31 2.64 -5.37
CA SER A 53 10.40 2.77 -4.39
C SER A 53 10.22 4.00 -3.51
N GLU A 54 9.73 5.08 -4.08
CA GLU A 54 9.47 6.31 -3.32
C GLU A 54 8.33 6.11 -2.34
N ARG A 55 7.28 5.38 -2.74
CA ARG A 55 6.17 5.04 -1.87
C ARG A 55 6.61 4.17 -0.70
N GLU A 56 7.47 3.19 -0.97
CA GLU A 56 8.03 2.32 0.09
C GLU A 56 8.78 3.13 1.13
N THR A 57 9.64 4.03 0.68
CA THR A 57 10.42 4.88 1.57
C THR A 57 9.52 5.78 2.39
N HIS A 58 8.54 6.39 1.74
CA HIS A 58 7.60 7.29 2.42
C HIS A 58 6.81 6.53 3.49
N PHE A 59 6.33 5.33 3.17
CA PHE A 59 5.60 4.51 4.12
C PHE A 59 6.47 4.14 5.31
N ALA A 60 7.68 3.67 5.06
CA ALA A 60 8.59 3.25 6.12
C ALA A 60 8.95 4.41 7.07
N GLU A 61 9.12 5.61 6.53
CA GLU A 61 9.49 6.78 7.32
C GLU A 61 8.34 7.36 8.13
N ASN A 62 7.11 7.24 7.65
CA ASN A 62 5.97 7.93 8.25
C ASN A 62 4.92 7.01 8.86
N TYR A 63 4.83 5.76 8.42
CA TYR A 63 3.78 4.83 8.84
C TYR A 63 4.31 3.47 9.26
N GLY A 64 5.56 3.18 8.95
CA GLY A 64 6.19 1.91 9.29
C GLY A 64 6.67 1.83 10.76
#